data_7ccb4c4d0e37f1d7256068297cd2e848
#
_entry.id   7ccb4c4d0e37f1d7256068297cd2e848
#
_cell.length_a   1.000
_cell.length_b   1.000
_cell.length_c   1.000
_cell.angle_alpha   90.00
_cell.angle_beta   90.00
_cell.angle_gamma   90.00
#
_symmetry.space_group_name_H-M   'P 1'
#
loop_
_entity.id
_entity.type
_entity.pdbx_description
1 polymer ?
#
loop_
_entity_poly.entity_id
_entity_poly.type
_entity_poly.pdbx_seq_one_letter_code
_entity_poly.pdbx_strand_id
1 'polypeptide(L)'
;MTVALLPVTALAAPSPSPSLDTLLAAPPASDYKEDTQGLALEGSFSLKDYVDFLGPADSSGTQTTLQRDGFVSGYGRSWVQQASSHLLLEIVIAFSGGTGAKKWLGTSQELDKADQFYKSAMSITGIETAYGVHFADPTTPAYADVAYFVKGNDYFIIGLVSGADDLGDSAPSQTRRQYDTAPPYTIPPSQWPESARSILADPLKLVTPAAYVLGGAVAVALLAALIVLLVWRRRPRMQRAAGIELHMSPDGRYWWDGQAWRESSHEIPPNALRSDDGNYWWDGGEWRLLRETASSG
;
A
#
# COMPACT_ATOMS: atom_id res chain seq x y z
N MET A 1 -28.63 21.51 -48.19
CA MET A 1 -27.20 21.55 -47.82
C MET A 1 -27.00 20.65 -46.61
N THR A 2 -26.52 19.43 -46.81
CA THR A 2 -26.35 18.43 -45.76
C THR A 2 -24.92 18.53 -45.25
N VAL A 3 -24.75 19.01 -44.00
CA VAL A 3 -23.42 19.07 -43.38
C VAL A 3 -23.10 17.67 -42.86
N ALA A 4 -22.13 17.02 -43.49
CA ALA A 4 -21.60 15.74 -43.01
C ALA A 4 -20.71 15.99 -41.78
N LEU A 5 -21.19 15.58 -40.60
CA LEU A 5 -20.35 15.47 -39.38
C LEU A 5 -19.38 14.31 -39.58
N LEU A 6 -18.10 14.66 -39.74
CA LEU A 6 -17.02 13.66 -39.69
C LEU A 6 -16.90 13.11 -38.26
N PRO A 7 -16.74 11.80 -38.08
CA PRO A 7 -16.52 11.24 -36.74
C PRO A 7 -15.16 11.72 -36.22
N VAL A 8 -15.18 12.38 -35.08
CA VAL A 8 -13.96 12.66 -34.28
C VAL A 8 -13.47 11.31 -33.76
N THR A 9 -12.42 10.77 -34.37
CA THR A 9 -11.72 9.62 -33.82
C THR A 9 -11.08 10.05 -32.50
N ALA A 10 -11.58 9.53 -31.37
CA ALA A 10 -10.92 9.68 -30.10
C ALA A 10 -9.53 9.05 -30.22
N LEU A 11 -8.48 9.89 -30.14
CA LEU A 11 -7.11 9.39 -30.00
C LEU A 11 -7.05 8.58 -28.70
N ALA A 12 -6.56 7.34 -28.78
CA ALA A 12 -6.28 6.54 -27.61
C ALA A 12 -5.30 7.30 -26.69
N ALA A 13 -5.53 7.25 -25.39
CA ALA A 13 -4.61 7.84 -24.43
C ALA A 13 -3.21 7.24 -24.63
N PRO A 14 -2.14 8.05 -24.57
CA PRO A 14 -0.78 7.54 -24.73
C PRO A 14 -0.46 6.54 -23.62
N SER A 15 0.16 5.41 -23.97
CA SER A 15 0.60 4.41 -23.01
C SER A 15 2.02 4.73 -22.51
N PRO A 16 2.31 4.56 -21.21
CA PRO A 16 3.66 4.73 -20.66
C PRO A 16 4.69 3.80 -21.31
N SER A 17 5.88 4.33 -21.63
CA SER A 17 7.02 3.58 -22.14
C SER A 17 8.32 4.21 -21.60
N PRO A 18 9.16 3.47 -20.83
CA PRO A 18 8.99 2.06 -20.47
C PRO A 18 7.74 1.80 -19.61
N SER A 19 7.34 0.52 -19.48
CA SER A 19 6.18 0.15 -18.68
C SER A 19 6.44 0.38 -17.17
N LEU A 20 5.39 0.75 -16.42
CA LEU A 20 5.50 1.23 -15.05
C LEU A 20 6.06 0.20 -14.07
N ASP A 21 5.87 -1.10 -14.32
CA ASP A 21 6.39 -2.20 -13.51
C ASP A 21 7.92 -2.27 -13.47
N THR A 22 8.58 -1.67 -14.47
CA THR A 22 10.04 -1.63 -14.56
C THR A 22 10.67 -0.39 -13.91
N LEU A 23 9.87 0.55 -13.41
CA LEU A 23 10.35 1.85 -12.94
C LEU A 23 10.70 1.88 -11.46
N LEU A 24 10.13 0.97 -10.66
CA LEU A 24 10.32 0.98 -9.21
C LEU A 24 11.72 0.51 -8.85
N ALA A 25 12.34 1.21 -7.90
CA ALA A 25 13.66 0.89 -7.41
C ALA A 25 13.64 -0.40 -6.58
N ALA A 26 14.77 -1.07 -6.49
CA ALA A 26 14.93 -2.17 -5.54
C ALA A 26 14.85 -1.63 -4.09
N PRO A 27 14.32 -2.42 -3.13
CA PRO A 27 14.29 -2.03 -1.74
C PRO A 27 15.72 -1.78 -1.19
N PRO A 28 15.84 -1.04 -0.06
CA PRO A 28 17.13 -0.58 0.44
C PRO A 28 18.06 -1.70 0.90
N ALA A 29 17.51 -2.88 1.22
CA ALA A 29 18.30 -4.02 1.70
C ALA A 29 17.68 -5.35 1.22
N SER A 30 18.49 -6.40 1.14
CA SER A 30 18.11 -7.72 0.60
C SER A 30 17.19 -8.54 1.51
N ASP A 31 17.04 -8.14 2.76
CA ASP A 31 16.16 -8.76 3.74
C ASP A 31 14.71 -8.23 3.67
N TYR A 32 14.46 -7.21 2.87
CA TYR A 32 13.11 -6.86 2.43
C TYR A 32 12.57 -7.93 1.49
N LYS A 33 11.44 -8.51 1.82
CA LYS A 33 10.76 -9.51 0.99
C LYS A 33 9.49 -8.91 0.41
N GLU A 34 9.27 -9.12 -0.88
CA GLU A 34 8.07 -8.67 -1.57
C GLU A 34 6.83 -9.23 -0.88
N ASP A 35 5.89 -8.35 -0.59
CA ASP A 35 4.60 -8.70 0.03
C ASP A 35 3.51 -8.64 -1.04
N THR A 36 3.19 -9.80 -1.61
CA THR A 36 2.19 -9.94 -2.67
C THR A 36 0.75 -9.98 -2.15
N GLN A 37 0.54 -9.84 -0.84
CA GLN A 37 -0.78 -9.96 -0.20
C GLN A 37 -1.18 -8.74 0.65
N GLY A 38 -0.29 -7.76 0.78
CA GLY A 38 -0.41 -6.75 1.82
C GLY A 38 -1.20 -5.51 1.42
N LEU A 39 -1.17 -5.08 0.16
CA LEU A 39 -1.70 -3.78 -0.23
C LEU A 39 -2.64 -3.85 -1.43
N ALA A 40 -3.67 -3.01 -1.39
CA ALA A 40 -4.71 -2.96 -2.42
C ALA A 40 -4.23 -2.43 -3.79
N LEU A 41 -2.97 -1.96 -3.91
CA LEU A 41 -2.39 -1.42 -5.13
C LEU A 41 -1.19 -2.23 -5.63
N GLU A 42 -1.11 -3.52 -5.31
CA GLU A 42 -0.10 -4.41 -5.88
C GLU A 42 -0.31 -4.62 -7.38
N GLY A 43 0.77 -4.45 -8.16
CA GLY A 43 0.72 -4.55 -9.61
C GLY A 43 0.11 -3.34 -10.29
N SER A 44 -0.39 -3.53 -11.51
CA SER A 44 -1.03 -2.45 -12.29
C SER A 44 -2.41 -2.12 -11.74
N PHE A 45 -2.71 -0.83 -11.63
CA PHE A 45 -3.99 -0.36 -11.13
C PHE A 45 -4.59 0.77 -11.98
N SER A 46 -5.90 0.86 -11.95
CA SER A 46 -6.69 1.90 -12.61
C SER A 46 -6.92 3.12 -11.70
N LEU A 47 -7.48 4.19 -12.28
CA LEU A 47 -7.95 5.34 -11.52
C LEU A 47 -8.92 4.93 -10.39
N LYS A 48 -9.85 4.02 -10.71
CA LYS A 48 -10.83 3.55 -9.72
C LYS A 48 -10.14 2.86 -8.55
N ASP A 49 -9.18 1.97 -8.82
CA ASP A 49 -8.45 1.24 -7.78
C ASP A 49 -7.68 2.20 -6.88
N TYR A 50 -7.07 3.25 -7.46
CA TYR A 50 -6.37 4.28 -6.71
C TYR A 50 -7.32 5.11 -5.84
N VAL A 51 -8.48 5.51 -6.38
CA VAL A 51 -9.50 6.24 -5.61
C VAL A 51 -10.07 5.40 -4.48
N ASP A 52 -10.32 4.12 -4.72
CA ASP A 52 -10.79 3.19 -3.69
C ASP A 52 -9.73 2.99 -2.58
N PHE A 53 -8.45 2.94 -2.94
CA PHE A 53 -7.33 2.89 -2.00
C PHE A 53 -7.23 4.15 -1.13
N LEU A 54 -7.45 5.33 -1.69
CA LEU A 54 -7.48 6.59 -0.94
C LEU A 54 -8.66 6.67 0.04
N GLY A 55 -9.68 5.85 -0.13
CA GLY A 55 -10.82 5.73 0.79
C GLY A 55 -12.05 6.56 0.42
N PRO A 56 -13.17 6.37 1.15
CA PRO A 56 -14.47 6.87 0.75
C PRO A 56 -14.71 8.37 0.96
N ALA A 57 -13.83 9.05 1.67
CA ALA A 57 -14.10 10.39 2.20
C ALA A 57 -14.25 11.49 1.13
N ASP A 58 -14.18 11.36 -0.09
CA ASP A 58 -14.55 12.16 -1.29
C ASP A 58 -14.05 11.48 -2.57
N SER A 59 -14.42 10.23 -2.70
CA SER A 59 -14.02 9.45 -3.87
C SER A 59 -14.42 10.12 -5.19
N SER A 60 -15.56 10.83 -5.24
CA SER A 60 -16.03 11.49 -6.45
C SER A 60 -15.24 12.76 -6.81
N GLY A 61 -14.89 13.58 -5.82
CA GLY A 61 -14.07 14.78 -6.01
C GLY A 61 -12.63 14.42 -6.40
N THR A 62 -12.05 13.44 -5.72
CA THR A 62 -10.73 12.91 -6.01
C THR A 62 -10.67 12.31 -7.40
N GLN A 63 -11.65 11.48 -7.77
CA GLN A 63 -11.75 10.91 -9.12
C GLN A 63 -11.82 12.00 -10.19
N THR A 64 -12.67 12.99 -10.00
CA THR A 64 -12.82 14.13 -10.94
C THR A 64 -11.52 14.91 -11.07
N THR A 65 -10.80 15.14 -9.97
CA THR A 65 -9.52 15.84 -9.95
C THR A 65 -8.45 15.06 -10.74
N LEU A 66 -8.30 13.78 -10.46
CA LEU A 66 -7.33 12.93 -11.15
C LEU A 66 -7.64 12.77 -12.64
N GLN A 67 -8.92 12.65 -13.02
CA GLN A 67 -9.35 12.63 -14.42
C GLN A 67 -8.98 13.94 -15.13
N ARG A 68 -9.29 15.09 -14.52
CA ARG A 68 -8.97 16.41 -15.05
C ARG A 68 -7.46 16.61 -15.18
N ASP A 69 -6.68 16.15 -14.21
CA ASP A 69 -5.23 16.27 -14.19
C ASP A 69 -4.55 15.23 -15.10
N GLY A 70 -5.33 14.30 -15.67
CA GLY A 70 -4.89 13.42 -16.74
C GLY A 70 -4.24 12.12 -16.25
N PHE A 71 -4.77 11.51 -15.17
CA PHE A 71 -4.37 10.16 -14.75
C PHE A 71 -4.47 9.18 -15.94
N VAL A 72 -3.42 8.37 -16.16
CA VAL A 72 -3.37 7.35 -17.21
C VAL A 72 -3.44 5.96 -16.61
N SER A 73 -2.49 5.60 -15.78
CA SER A 73 -2.40 4.31 -15.11
C SER A 73 -1.41 4.39 -13.95
N GLY A 74 -1.44 3.41 -13.06
CA GLY A 74 -0.45 3.30 -12.00
C GLY A 74 0.07 1.88 -11.82
N TYR A 75 1.14 1.75 -11.06
CA TYR A 75 1.75 0.50 -10.65
C TYR A 75 2.30 0.63 -9.24
N GLY A 76 2.07 -0.37 -8.40
CA GLY A 76 2.54 -0.39 -7.03
C GLY A 76 3.20 -1.70 -6.67
N ARG A 77 4.08 -1.64 -5.67
CA ARG A 77 4.75 -2.79 -5.08
C ARG A 77 5.08 -2.52 -3.64
N SER A 78 5.04 -3.56 -2.83
CA SER A 78 5.38 -3.46 -1.42
C SER A 78 6.34 -4.55 -0.97
N TRP A 79 7.08 -4.25 0.10
CA TRP A 79 8.05 -5.18 0.71
C TRP A 79 8.00 -5.06 2.22
N VAL A 80 8.21 -6.18 2.90
CA VAL A 80 8.28 -6.27 4.36
C VAL A 80 9.68 -6.69 4.80
N GLN A 81 10.26 -5.94 5.71
CA GLN A 81 11.45 -6.32 6.48
C GLN A 81 10.99 -6.91 7.81
N GLN A 82 10.98 -8.24 7.89
CA GLN A 82 10.39 -8.93 9.05
C GLN A 82 11.12 -8.66 10.37
N ALA A 83 12.44 -8.47 10.32
CA ALA A 83 13.25 -8.30 11.53
C ALA A 83 12.91 -7.00 12.27
N SER A 84 12.75 -5.89 11.54
CA SER A 84 12.41 -4.56 12.07
C SER A 84 10.92 -4.26 12.07
N SER A 85 10.12 -5.05 11.35
CA SER A 85 8.71 -4.77 11.13
C SER A 85 8.44 -3.58 10.21
N HIS A 86 9.38 -3.24 9.37
CA HIS A 86 9.21 -2.16 8.42
C HIS A 86 8.48 -2.65 7.17
N LEU A 87 7.56 -1.82 6.69
CA LEU A 87 6.91 -1.97 5.39
C LEU A 87 7.44 -0.85 4.49
N LEU A 88 7.88 -1.20 3.28
CA LEU A 88 8.15 -0.27 2.19
C LEU A 88 7.05 -0.41 1.15
N LEU A 89 6.49 0.71 0.73
CA LEU A 89 5.57 0.83 -0.38
C LEU A 89 6.15 1.77 -1.42
N GLU A 90 6.15 1.36 -2.68
CA GLU A 90 6.47 2.22 -3.80
C GLU A 90 5.34 2.18 -4.83
N ILE A 91 4.92 3.37 -5.26
CA ILE A 91 3.88 3.54 -6.27
C ILE A 91 4.37 4.53 -7.32
N VAL A 92 4.07 4.25 -8.57
CA VAL A 92 4.20 5.19 -9.67
C VAL A 92 2.87 5.38 -10.38
N ILE A 93 2.53 6.63 -10.69
CA ILE A 93 1.34 7.00 -11.45
C ILE A 93 1.79 7.83 -12.66
N ALA A 94 1.47 7.36 -13.86
CA ALA A 94 1.67 8.12 -15.07
C ALA A 94 0.47 9.06 -15.31
N PHE A 95 0.78 10.32 -15.60
CA PHE A 95 -0.17 11.32 -16.06
C PHE A 95 0.04 11.57 -17.56
N SER A 96 -0.97 12.09 -18.23
CA SER A 96 -0.87 12.45 -19.65
C SER A 96 0.13 13.57 -19.94
N GLY A 97 0.58 14.30 -18.90
CA GLY A 97 1.58 15.35 -18.99
C GLY A 97 2.12 15.80 -17.63
N GLY A 98 3.25 16.50 -17.65
CA GLY A 98 3.96 16.92 -16.44
C GLY A 98 3.19 17.96 -15.61
N THR A 99 2.38 18.80 -16.26
CA THR A 99 1.51 19.77 -15.56
C THR A 99 0.48 19.07 -14.69
N GLY A 100 -0.13 17.98 -15.15
CA GLY A 100 -1.08 17.20 -14.39
C GLY A 100 -0.44 16.52 -13.17
N ALA A 101 0.71 15.87 -13.38
CA ALA A 101 1.47 15.24 -12.30
C ALA A 101 1.84 16.25 -11.18
N LYS A 102 2.31 17.45 -11.56
CA LYS A 102 2.65 18.51 -10.60
C LYS A 102 1.44 19.06 -9.85
N LYS A 103 0.27 19.19 -10.52
CA LYS A 103 -0.97 19.60 -9.87
C LYS A 103 -1.40 18.57 -8.83
N TRP A 104 -1.33 17.29 -9.18
CA TRP A 104 -1.66 16.22 -8.24
C TRP A 104 -0.70 16.20 -7.05
N LEU A 105 0.61 16.41 -7.26
CA LEU A 105 1.58 16.55 -6.17
C LEU A 105 1.18 17.68 -5.19
N GLY A 106 0.78 18.84 -5.70
CA GLY A 106 0.32 19.94 -4.85
C GLY A 106 -0.98 19.61 -4.11
N THR A 107 -1.92 18.95 -4.77
CA THR A 107 -3.16 18.47 -4.13
C THR A 107 -2.85 17.48 -3.03
N SER A 108 -2.00 16.48 -3.28
CA SER A 108 -1.60 15.48 -2.27
C SER A 108 -0.94 16.14 -1.05
N GLN A 109 -0.08 17.12 -1.28
CA GLN A 109 0.58 17.86 -0.18
C GLN A 109 -0.42 18.58 0.73
N GLU A 110 -1.45 19.21 0.16
CA GLU A 110 -2.49 19.86 0.97
C GLU A 110 -3.39 18.86 1.69
N LEU A 111 -3.66 17.74 1.06
CA LEU A 111 -4.40 16.63 1.67
C LEU A 111 -3.64 16.07 2.87
N ASP A 112 -2.36 15.77 2.71
CA ASP A 112 -1.52 15.23 3.78
C ASP A 112 -1.40 16.18 4.98
N LYS A 113 -1.24 17.48 4.73
CA LYS A 113 -1.18 18.50 5.80
C LYS A 113 -2.48 18.62 6.59
N ALA A 114 -3.62 18.31 5.96
CA ALA A 114 -4.92 18.33 6.60
C ALA A 114 -5.26 17.03 7.33
N ASP A 115 -4.42 15.99 7.18
CA ASP A 115 -4.63 14.70 7.83
C ASP A 115 -4.47 14.79 9.35
N GLN A 116 -5.33 14.07 10.09
CA GLN A 116 -5.30 14.03 11.55
C GLN A 116 -4.01 13.42 12.13
N PHE A 117 -3.31 12.59 11.34
CA PHE A 117 -2.05 11.93 11.72
C PHE A 117 -0.81 12.71 11.27
N TYR A 118 -0.99 13.83 10.55
CA TYR A 118 0.12 14.69 10.17
C TYR A 118 0.91 15.18 11.38
N LYS A 119 2.20 14.88 11.41
CA LYS A 119 3.09 15.30 12.50
C LYS A 119 4.00 16.44 12.07
N SER A 120 4.70 16.26 10.97
CA SER A 120 5.67 17.23 10.47
C SER A 120 6.00 17.02 9.00
N ALA A 121 6.48 18.09 8.34
CA ALA A 121 7.12 17.97 7.05
C ALA A 121 8.48 17.30 7.18
N MET A 122 8.87 16.55 6.14
CA MET A 122 10.18 15.92 6.00
C MET A 122 10.89 16.49 4.77
N SER A 123 12.18 16.80 4.91
CA SER A 123 12.96 17.39 3.82
C SER A 123 13.44 16.32 2.84
N ILE A 124 13.15 16.51 1.55
CA ILE A 124 13.67 15.69 0.46
C ILE A 124 14.70 16.53 -0.31
N THR A 125 15.98 16.38 0.05
CA THR A 125 17.05 17.19 -0.54
C THR A 125 17.41 16.73 -1.96
N GLY A 126 17.68 17.70 -2.85
CA GLY A 126 18.19 17.50 -4.20
C GLY A 126 17.17 16.99 -5.22
N ILE A 127 15.88 17.02 -4.89
CA ILE A 127 14.77 16.79 -5.83
C ILE A 127 13.89 18.04 -5.79
N GLU A 128 13.85 18.79 -6.89
CA GLU A 128 13.19 20.11 -6.94
C GLU A 128 11.68 20.03 -6.74
N THR A 129 11.04 19.02 -7.33
CA THR A 129 9.59 18.83 -7.29
C THR A 129 9.25 17.63 -6.41
N ALA A 130 9.44 17.82 -5.09
CA ALA A 130 9.21 16.80 -4.08
C ALA A 130 8.74 17.41 -2.75
N TYR A 131 8.06 16.60 -1.95
CA TYR A 131 7.81 16.87 -0.52
C TYR A 131 7.82 15.56 0.26
N GLY A 132 7.98 15.64 1.57
CA GLY A 132 7.89 14.50 2.46
C GLY A 132 7.11 14.85 3.71
N VAL A 133 6.50 13.85 4.30
CA VAL A 133 5.63 13.96 5.48
C VAL A 133 5.92 12.83 6.44
N HIS A 134 6.00 13.17 7.72
CA HIS A 134 6.00 12.24 8.83
C HIS A 134 4.60 12.20 9.44
N PHE A 135 4.02 11.00 9.54
CA PHE A 135 2.74 10.74 10.18
C PHE A 135 2.94 9.90 11.44
N ALA A 136 2.13 10.17 12.47
CA ALA A 136 2.13 9.39 13.69
C ALA A 136 0.71 9.27 14.25
N ASP A 137 0.27 8.05 14.57
CA ASP A 137 -0.98 7.83 15.29
C ASP A 137 -0.73 8.10 16.80
N PRO A 138 -1.46 9.05 17.41
CA PRO A 138 -1.28 9.36 18.83
C PRO A 138 -1.79 8.27 19.77
N THR A 139 -2.60 7.33 19.26
CA THR A 139 -3.27 6.30 20.06
C THR A 139 -2.65 4.91 19.91
N THR A 140 -1.99 4.67 18.79
CA THR A 140 -1.38 3.38 18.46
C THR A 140 0.06 3.63 18.01
N PRO A 141 1.05 2.84 18.46
CA PRO A 141 2.41 2.96 17.92
C PRO A 141 2.44 2.63 16.43
N ALA A 142 2.22 3.63 15.61
CA ALA A 142 2.18 3.55 14.17
C ALA A 142 2.74 4.84 13.57
N TYR A 143 3.81 4.70 12.78
CA TYR A 143 4.56 5.79 12.19
C TYR A 143 4.71 5.54 10.70
N ALA A 144 4.59 6.58 9.90
CA ALA A 144 4.82 6.49 8.47
C ALA A 144 5.58 7.72 7.97
N ASP A 145 6.64 7.47 7.22
CA ASP A 145 7.36 8.47 6.45
C ASP A 145 7.01 8.29 4.98
N VAL A 146 6.37 9.30 4.41
CA VAL A 146 5.94 9.26 3.01
C VAL A 146 6.57 10.40 2.24
N ALA A 147 7.25 10.08 1.17
CA ALA A 147 7.83 11.05 0.26
C ALA A 147 7.21 10.95 -1.13
N TYR A 148 7.08 12.09 -1.75
CA TYR A 148 6.46 12.22 -3.06
C TYR A 148 7.33 13.06 -3.97
N PHE A 149 7.42 12.69 -5.24
CA PHE A 149 8.06 13.52 -6.24
C PHE A 149 7.46 13.35 -7.63
N VAL A 150 7.74 14.32 -8.49
CA VAL A 150 7.40 14.25 -9.90
C VAL A 150 8.68 14.26 -10.72
N LYS A 151 8.75 13.32 -11.69
CA LYS A 151 9.79 13.30 -12.71
C LYS A 151 9.12 13.16 -14.08
N GLY A 152 9.21 14.22 -14.88
CA GLY A 152 8.47 14.29 -16.15
C GLY A 152 6.95 14.32 -15.95
N ASN A 153 6.28 13.30 -16.46
CA ASN A 153 4.83 13.08 -16.31
C ASN A 153 4.49 12.04 -15.23
N ASP A 154 5.48 11.53 -14.53
CA ASP A 154 5.30 10.45 -13.56
C ASP A 154 5.36 10.99 -12.13
N TYR A 155 4.38 10.60 -11.33
CA TYR A 155 4.26 10.91 -9.91
C TYR A 155 4.60 9.66 -9.12
N PHE A 156 5.54 9.79 -8.19
CA PHE A 156 6.02 8.70 -7.35
C PHE A 156 5.64 8.91 -5.90
N ILE A 157 5.31 7.82 -5.22
CA ILE A 157 5.06 7.74 -3.78
C ILE A 157 6.00 6.70 -3.20
N ILE A 158 6.77 7.07 -2.19
CA ILE A 158 7.63 6.19 -1.41
C ILE A 158 7.18 6.27 0.04
N GLY A 159 6.56 5.21 0.53
CA GLY A 159 6.08 5.11 1.90
C GLY A 159 6.88 4.08 2.69
N LEU A 160 7.41 4.48 3.83
CA LEU A 160 7.92 3.56 4.84
C LEU A 160 7.04 3.61 6.07
N VAL A 161 6.75 2.45 6.64
CA VAL A 161 5.88 2.32 7.82
C VAL A 161 6.55 1.46 8.86
N SER A 162 6.44 1.87 10.13
CA SER A 162 6.98 1.15 11.28
C SER A 162 6.03 1.17 12.48
N GLY A 163 6.17 0.18 13.35
CA GLY A 163 5.53 0.16 14.67
C GLY A 163 6.30 0.96 15.73
N ALA A 164 7.43 1.56 15.37
CA ALA A 164 8.25 2.40 16.21
C ALA A 164 8.68 3.65 15.44
N ASP A 165 8.99 4.73 16.12
CA ASP A 165 9.50 5.97 15.50
C ASP A 165 11.01 5.81 15.21
N ASP A 166 11.36 4.89 14.30
CA ASP A 166 12.73 4.45 14.03
C ASP A 166 13.11 4.49 12.53
N LEU A 167 12.28 5.13 11.69
CA LEU A 167 12.49 5.17 10.24
C LEU A 167 13.68 6.08 9.83
N GLY A 168 13.98 7.12 10.60
CA GLY A 168 15.11 8.03 10.37
C GLY A 168 15.15 8.57 8.93
N ASP A 169 16.32 8.45 8.28
CA ASP A 169 16.52 8.92 6.89
C ASP A 169 16.17 7.86 5.83
N SER A 170 15.46 6.79 6.19
CA SER A 170 15.17 5.69 5.27
C SER A 170 14.30 6.10 4.09
N ALA A 171 13.23 6.88 4.35
CA ALA A 171 12.35 7.37 3.29
C ALA A 171 13.02 8.39 2.37
N PRO A 172 13.73 9.43 2.84
CA PRO A 172 14.53 10.30 1.99
C PRO A 172 15.57 9.57 1.14
N SER A 173 16.26 8.57 1.73
CA SER A 173 17.28 7.77 1.03
C SER A 173 16.68 6.90 -0.07
N GLN A 174 15.56 6.22 0.20
CA GLN A 174 14.87 5.42 -0.82
C GLN A 174 14.26 6.29 -1.91
N THR A 175 13.73 7.46 -1.54
CA THR A 175 13.21 8.45 -2.51
C THR A 175 14.30 8.90 -3.46
N ARG A 176 15.50 9.18 -2.97
CA ARG A 176 16.64 9.52 -3.82
C ARG A 176 16.99 8.38 -4.77
N ARG A 177 17.08 7.13 -4.27
CA ARG A 177 17.33 5.95 -5.09
C ARG A 177 16.28 5.80 -6.19
N GLN A 178 15.00 5.95 -5.84
CA GLN A 178 13.90 5.90 -6.79
C GLN A 178 14.00 7.01 -7.84
N TYR A 179 14.32 8.24 -7.43
CA TYR A 179 14.51 9.35 -8.34
C TYR A 179 15.64 9.10 -9.33
N ASP A 180 16.78 8.56 -8.87
CA ASP A 180 17.94 8.30 -9.72
C ASP A 180 17.65 7.15 -10.71
N THR A 181 16.84 6.17 -10.34
CA THR A 181 16.44 5.03 -11.16
C THR A 181 15.39 5.41 -12.21
N ALA A 182 14.45 6.29 -11.87
CA ALA A 182 13.35 6.67 -12.74
C ALA A 182 13.82 7.36 -14.03
N PRO A 183 13.20 7.05 -15.19
CA PRO A 183 13.46 7.75 -16.45
C PRO A 183 13.01 9.23 -16.36
N PRO A 184 13.43 10.06 -17.30
CA PRO A 184 13.00 11.47 -17.30
C PRO A 184 11.50 11.65 -17.57
N TYR A 185 10.86 10.69 -18.21
CA TYR A 185 9.42 10.62 -18.48
C TYR A 185 9.06 9.23 -19.00
N THR A 186 7.79 8.84 -18.89
CA THR A 186 7.25 7.64 -19.54
C THR A 186 6.39 7.97 -20.78
N ILE A 187 5.84 9.16 -20.85
CA ILE A 187 5.14 9.69 -22.03
C ILE A 187 5.98 10.85 -22.58
N PRO A 188 6.40 10.82 -23.86
CA PRO A 188 7.22 11.87 -24.43
C PRO A 188 6.59 13.25 -24.34
N PRO A 189 7.34 14.32 -24.02
CA PRO A 189 6.80 15.68 -23.90
C PRO A 189 6.05 16.19 -25.14
N SER A 190 6.38 15.69 -26.32
CA SER A 190 5.66 16.01 -27.56
C SER A 190 4.21 15.53 -27.60
N GLN A 191 3.85 14.59 -26.72
CA GLN A 191 2.49 14.04 -26.58
C GLN A 191 1.72 14.65 -25.43
N TRP A 192 2.35 15.55 -24.64
CA TRP A 192 1.69 16.16 -23.50
C TRP A 192 0.64 17.19 -23.92
N PRO A 193 -0.52 17.27 -23.25
CA PRO A 193 -1.56 18.25 -23.57
C PRO A 193 -1.07 19.70 -23.52
N GLU A 194 -0.15 20.02 -22.62
CA GLU A 194 0.44 21.34 -22.50
C GLU A 194 1.32 21.72 -23.70
N SER A 195 1.95 20.76 -24.37
CA SER A 195 2.73 21.00 -25.59
C SER A 195 1.85 21.39 -26.77
N ALA A 196 0.65 20.79 -26.86
CA ALA A 196 -0.33 21.18 -27.87
C ALA A 196 -0.90 22.58 -27.64
N ARG A 197 -1.04 23.01 -26.40
CA ARG A 197 -1.53 24.36 -26.02
C ARG A 197 -0.53 25.47 -26.29
N SER A 198 0.77 25.18 -26.25
CA SER A 198 1.81 26.17 -26.56
C SER A 198 1.78 26.59 -28.04
N ILE A 199 1.14 25.81 -28.91
CA ILE A 199 0.96 26.11 -30.35
C ILE A 199 -0.29 26.97 -30.59
N LEU A 200 -1.26 26.94 -29.66
CA LEU A 200 -2.52 27.70 -29.72
C LEU A 200 -2.56 28.63 -28.52
N ALA A 201 -1.95 29.79 -28.59
CA ALA A 201 -2.00 30.80 -27.50
C ALA A 201 -3.44 31.13 -27.11
N ASP A 202 -3.88 30.72 -25.93
CA ASP A 202 -5.26 30.89 -25.46
C ASP A 202 -5.33 31.92 -24.34
N PRO A 203 -6.24 32.93 -24.44
CA PRO A 203 -6.46 33.97 -23.45
C PRO A 203 -7.71 33.72 -22.61
N LEU A 204 -7.86 32.60 -21.91
CA LEU A 204 -8.96 32.44 -20.94
C LEU A 204 -8.51 31.69 -19.70
N LYS A 205 -7.96 32.47 -18.75
CA LYS A 205 -7.88 32.09 -17.35
C LYS A 205 -9.28 32.18 -16.74
N LEU A 206 -9.94 31.06 -16.52
CA LEU A 206 -11.05 30.94 -15.57
C LEU A 206 -10.63 30.07 -14.41
N VAL A 207 -10.27 30.74 -13.34
CA VAL A 207 -10.04 30.16 -12.03
C VAL A 207 -11.41 29.97 -11.37
N THR A 208 -11.71 28.76 -11.00
CA THR A 208 -12.74 28.51 -9.98
C THR A 208 -12.08 27.77 -8.82
N PRO A 209 -12.07 28.37 -7.62
CA PRO A 209 -11.68 27.66 -6.42
C PRO A 209 -12.89 26.85 -5.95
N ALA A 210 -12.84 25.57 -6.05
CA ALA A 210 -13.85 24.70 -5.43
C ALA A 210 -13.17 23.69 -4.51
N ALA A 211 -13.51 23.83 -3.23
CA ALA A 211 -13.56 22.81 -2.20
C ALA A 211 -12.22 22.15 -1.78
N TYR A 212 -11.53 22.80 -0.90
CA TYR A 212 -10.58 22.19 0.03
C TYR A 212 -11.37 21.55 1.19
N VAL A 213 -11.81 20.33 1.01
CA VAL A 213 -12.13 19.43 2.13
C VAL A 213 -11.79 18.05 1.62
N LEU A 214 -10.71 17.45 2.12
CA LEU A 214 -10.51 16.01 2.22
C LEU A 214 -9.02 15.65 2.17
N GLY A 215 -8.45 15.68 3.36
CA GLY A 215 -7.07 15.25 3.57
C GLY A 215 -7.00 13.78 3.98
N GLY A 216 -5.85 13.21 3.83
CA GLY A 216 -5.45 12.08 4.64
C GLY A 216 -5.60 10.67 4.10
N ALA A 217 -6.05 10.50 2.86
CA ALA A 217 -6.37 9.17 2.41
C ALA A 217 -5.15 8.24 2.23
N VAL A 218 -4.00 8.74 1.79
CA VAL A 218 -2.79 7.90 1.64
C VAL A 218 -2.23 7.51 3.01
N ALA A 219 -2.17 8.47 3.95
CA ALA A 219 -1.70 8.20 5.30
C ALA A 219 -2.63 7.25 6.05
N VAL A 220 -3.94 7.41 5.93
CA VAL A 220 -4.93 6.49 6.51
C VAL A 220 -4.80 5.10 5.91
N ALA A 221 -4.58 4.96 4.60
CA ALA A 221 -4.38 3.66 3.96
C ALA A 221 -3.06 3.01 4.40
N LEU A 222 -1.97 3.77 4.54
CA LEU A 222 -0.70 3.27 5.06
C LEU A 222 -0.79 2.89 6.54
N LEU A 223 -1.44 3.71 7.36
CA LEU A 223 -1.69 3.40 8.77
C LEU A 223 -2.66 2.22 8.93
N ALA A 224 -3.69 2.12 8.10
CA ALA A 224 -4.58 0.96 8.08
C ALA A 224 -3.83 -0.32 7.66
N ALA A 225 -2.95 -0.24 6.67
CA ALA A 225 -2.07 -1.37 6.29
C ALA A 225 -1.14 -1.77 7.44
N LEU A 226 -0.58 -0.78 8.17
CA LEU A 226 0.22 -1.06 9.36
C LEU A 226 -0.61 -1.70 10.48
N ILE A 227 -1.82 -1.20 10.75
CA ILE A 227 -2.71 -1.78 11.76
C ILE A 227 -3.04 -3.23 11.38
N VAL A 228 -3.33 -3.51 10.11
CA VAL A 228 -3.53 -4.87 9.60
C VAL A 228 -2.27 -5.70 9.79
N LEU A 229 -1.08 -5.18 9.45
CA LEU A 229 0.20 -5.87 9.62
C LEU A 229 0.50 -6.14 11.11
N LEU A 230 0.27 -5.16 12.00
CA LEU A 230 0.46 -5.31 13.44
C LEU A 230 -0.57 -6.25 14.07
N VAL A 231 -1.84 -6.22 13.62
CA VAL A 231 -2.88 -7.16 14.03
C VAL A 231 -2.55 -8.58 13.55
N TRP A 232 -2.04 -8.73 12.33
CA TRP A 232 -1.56 -10.03 11.82
C TRP A 232 -0.34 -10.53 12.57
N ARG A 233 0.54 -9.66 13.01
CA ARG A 233 1.70 -10.02 13.85
C ARG A 233 1.34 -10.32 15.30
N ARG A 234 0.34 -9.60 15.86
CA ARG A 234 -0.18 -9.85 17.22
C ARG A 234 -1.16 -11.02 17.25
N ARG A 235 -1.74 -11.44 16.11
CA ARG A 235 -2.33 -12.77 16.04
C ARG A 235 -1.20 -13.73 16.34
N PRO A 236 -1.26 -14.48 17.50
CA PRO A 236 -0.27 -15.50 17.75
C PRO A 236 -0.17 -16.25 16.42
N ARG A 237 1.05 -16.43 15.93
CA ARG A 237 1.28 -17.27 14.76
C ARG A 237 0.52 -18.54 15.06
N MET A 238 -0.69 -18.67 14.54
CA MET A 238 -1.15 -19.99 14.20
C MET A 238 -0.06 -20.45 13.22
N GLN A 239 0.99 -21.06 13.81
CA GLN A 239 1.83 -21.92 13.04
C GLN A 239 0.80 -22.79 12.33
N ARG A 240 0.58 -22.50 11.06
CA ARG A 240 0.23 -23.58 10.16
C ARG A 240 1.41 -24.52 10.33
N ALA A 241 1.30 -25.36 11.37
CA ALA A 241 2.01 -26.59 11.44
C ALA A 241 1.73 -27.21 10.08
N ALA A 242 2.76 -27.31 9.28
CA ALA A 242 2.70 -27.99 8.01
C ALA A 242 1.91 -29.25 8.28
N GLY A 243 0.74 -29.37 7.65
CA GLY A 243 -0.29 -30.38 7.83
C GLY A 243 0.18 -31.70 8.42
N ILE A 244 0.27 -31.79 9.72
CA ILE A 244 0.06 -33.05 10.38
C ILE A 244 -1.45 -33.10 10.52
N GLU A 245 -2.09 -33.72 9.55
CA GLU A 245 -3.49 -34.06 9.58
C GLU A 245 -3.66 -34.91 10.82
N LEU A 246 -4.20 -34.32 11.88
CA LEU A 246 -4.43 -35.02 13.14
C LEU A 246 -5.53 -36.04 12.87
N HIS A 247 -5.17 -37.31 12.71
CA HIS A 247 -6.12 -38.36 12.46
C HIS A 247 -6.83 -38.69 13.80
N MET A 248 -8.04 -38.16 13.95
CA MET A 248 -8.94 -38.52 15.04
C MET A 248 -9.81 -39.70 14.68
N SER A 249 -10.14 -40.55 15.65
CA SER A 249 -11.16 -41.54 15.49
C SER A 249 -12.54 -40.93 15.24
N PRO A 250 -13.47 -41.61 14.57
CA PRO A 250 -14.80 -41.09 14.25
C PRO A 250 -15.62 -40.64 15.48
N ASP A 251 -15.35 -41.19 16.64
CA ASP A 251 -15.97 -40.84 17.92
C ASP A 251 -15.19 -39.76 18.68
N GLY A 252 -14.05 -39.27 18.13
CA GLY A 252 -13.20 -38.25 18.69
C GLY A 252 -12.46 -38.60 19.97
N ARG A 253 -12.46 -39.87 20.37
CA ARG A 253 -11.86 -40.33 21.62
C ARG A 253 -10.38 -40.63 21.52
N TYR A 254 -9.89 -40.94 20.30
CA TYR A 254 -8.50 -41.35 20.08
C TYR A 254 -7.89 -40.52 18.95
N TRP A 255 -6.60 -40.30 19.04
CA TRP A 255 -5.80 -39.73 17.99
C TRP A 255 -4.65 -40.64 17.60
N TRP A 256 -4.26 -40.64 16.32
CA TRP A 256 -3.20 -41.47 15.79
C TRP A 256 -1.84 -40.83 15.94
N ASP A 257 -0.87 -41.46 16.65
CA ASP A 257 0.49 -40.96 16.85
C ASP A 257 1.48 -41.38 15.74
N GLY A 258 1.03 -42.08 14.74
CA GLY A 258 1.85 -42.68 13.68
C GLY A 258 2.13 -44.18 13.90
N GLN A 259 1.90 -44.70 15.13
CA GLN A 259 2.13 -46.09 15.51
C GLN A 259 0.94 -46.74 16.24
N ALA A 260 0.24 -45.97 17.04
CA ALA A 260 -0.87 -46.46 17.85
C ALA A 260 -1.95 -45.38 18.04
N TRP A 261 -3.17 -45.80 18.38
CA TRP A 261 -4.25 -44.93 18.81
C TRP A 261 -4.06 -44.53 20.26
N ARG A 262 -3.99 -43.21 20.55
CA ARG A 262 -3.84 -42.65 21.86
C ARG A 262 -5.13 -42.02 22.34
N GLU A 263 -5.47 -42.22 23.60
CA GLU A 263 -6.71 -41.69 24.14
C GLU A 263 -6.59 -40.17 24.39
N SER A 264 -7.44 -39.39 23.76
CA SER A 264 -7.39 -37.91 23.77
C SER A 264 -7.69 -37.27 25.12
N SER A 265 -8.24 -38.05 26.09
CA SER A 265 -8.51 -37.64 27.47
C SER A 265 -7.29 -37.77 28.39
N HIS A 266 -6.29 -38.56 27.99
CA HIS A 266 -5.09 -38.82 28.79
C HIS A 266 -3.81 -38.36 28.14
N GLU A 267 -3.74 -38.43 26.81
CA GLU A 267 -2.56 -38.03 26.09
C GLU A 267 -2.93 -37.04 24.97
N ILE A 268 -2.32 -35.84 25.03
CA ILE A 268 -2.54 -34.78 24.06
C ILE A 268 -1.43 -34.84 23.02
N PRO A 269 -1.73 -34.67 21.71
CA PRO A 269 -0.70 -34.58 20.71
C PRO A 269 0.35 -33.52 21.06
N PRO A 270 1.67 -33.83 20.99
CA PRO A 270 2.72 -32.90 21.39
C PRO A 270 2.67 -31.56 20.67
N ASN A 271 2.11 -31.55 19.45
CA ASN A 271 1.99 -30.38 18.59
C ASN A 271 0.55 -29.82 18.54
N ALA A 272 -0.36 -30.25 19.42
CA ALA A 272 -1.72 -29.71 19.44
C ALA A 272 -1.72 -28.24 19.82
N LEU A 273 -2.52 -27.44 19.11
CA LEU A 273 -2.76 -26.03 19.44
C LEU A 273 -3.42 -25.95 20.83
N ARG A 274 -2.91 -25.06 21.67
CA ARG A 274 -3.50 -24.75 22.99
C ARG A 274 -4.14 -23.38 22.95
N SER A 275 -5.21 -23.21 23.72
CA SER A 275 -5.83 -21.90 23.95
C SER A 275 -4.89 -20.97 24.73
N ASP A 276 -5.09 -19.65 24.62
CA ASP A 276 -4.26 -18.63 25.29
C ASP A 276 -4.29 -18.74 26.82
N ASP A 277 -5.39 -19.25 27.38
CA ASP A 277 -5.56 -19.53 28.83
C ASP A 277 -4.96 -20.88 29.26
N GLY A 278 -4.45 -21.67 28.28
CA GLY A 278 -3.85 -22.98 28.52
C GLY A 278 -4.83 -24.08 28.89
N ASN A 279 -6.14 -23.82 28.89
CA ASN A 279 -7.15 -24.78 29.41
C ASN A 279 -7.73 -25.70 28.32
N TYR A 280 -7.52 -25.38 27.05
CA TYR A 280 -8.07 -26.14 25.92
C TYR A 280 -6.99 -26.46 24.89
N TRP A 281 -7.20 -27.53 24.12
CA TRP A 281 -6.43 -27.89 22.96
C TRP A 281 -7.36 -28.13 21.76
N TRP A 282 -6.84 -27.88 20.55
CA TRP A 282 -7.59 -27.98 19.29
C TRP A 282 -7.38 -29.36 18.66
N ASP A 283 -8.45 -30.11 18.40
CA ASP A 283 -8.40 -31.47 17.84
C ASP A 283 -8.49 -31.52 16.31
N GLY A 284 -8.56 -30.37 15.65
CA GLY A 284 -8.78 -30.22 14.20
C GLY A 284 -10.21 -29.79 13.84
N GLY A 285 -11.19 -29.93 14.75
CA GLY A 285 -12.59 -29.57 14.56
C GLY A 285 -13.17 -28.75 15.70
N GLU A 286 -12.76 -29.03 16.94
CA GLU A 286 -13.29 -28.36 18.13
C GLU A 286 -12.24 -28.18 19.24
N TRP A 287 -12.51 -27.23 20.18
CA TRP A 287 -11.69 -27.02 21.37
C TRP A 287 -12.06 -28.02 22.46
N ARG A 288 -11.08 -28.80 22.95
CA ARG A 288 -11.23 -29.80 24.01
C ARG A 288 -10.57 -29.33 25.28
N LEU A 289 -11.25 -29.51 26.40
CA LEU A 289 -10.77 -29.15 27.75
C LEU A 289 -9.58 -30.03 28.15
N LEU A 290 -8.49 -29.40 28.55
CA LEU A 290 -7.38 -30.05 29.25
C LEU A 290 -7.82 -30.42 30.64
N ARG A 291 -8.11 -31.69 30.91
CA ARG A 291 -8.29 -32.11 32.31
C ARG A 291 -6.92 -32.15 32.98
N GLU A 292 -6.75 -31.36 34.03
CA GLU A 292 -5.64 -31.56 34.97
C GLU A 292 -5.67 -33.01 35.45
N THR A 293 -4.60 -33.78 35.15
CA THR A 293 -4.34 -35.04 35.84
C THR A 293 -4.12 -34.69 37.28
N ALA A 294 -5.12 -35.02 38.14
CA ALA A 294 -4.96 -34.91 39.56
C ALA A 294 -3.66 -35.61 39.95
N SER A 295 -2.72 -34.86 40.49
CA SER A 295 -1.53 -35.34 41.18
C SER A 295 -2.00 -36.17 42.36
N SER A 296 -2.05 -37.48 42.20
CA SER A 296 -2.14 -38.40 43.33
C SER A 296 -0.75 -38.51 43.93
N GLY A 297 -0.66 -38.02 45.16
CA GLY A 297 0.51 -38.10 46.03
C GLY A 297 0.97 -39.51 46.38
#